data_d6ba657f3e9fa368933b8b4de6af84e5
#
_entry.id   d6ba657f3e9fa368933b8b4de6af84e5
#
_cell.length_a   1.000
_cell.length_b   1.000
_cell.length_c   1.000
_cell.angle_alpha   90.00
_cell.angle_beta   90.00
_cell.angle_gamma   90.00
#
_symmetry.space_group_name_H-M   'P 1'
#
loop_
_entity.id
_entity.type
_entity.pdbx_description
1 polymer ?
#
loop_
_entity_poly.entity_id
_entity_poly.type
_entity_poly.pdbx_seq_one_letter_code
_entity_poly.pdbx_strand_id
1 'polypeptide(L)'
;MAERPAIVPNVFYQDPVAAMRWLERAFGFETTTLVTDAEGKVAHAEMSFLGSPVGIGGEWGGEMLGGAHMKSPASLGGDGTQFVRIALKAGLDAHCDRARVAGARITAEPEDQFYGARTYRATDPEGHVWNFSQEVRVVSGEKMERDSGLKIATSLKEAGHG
;
A
#
# COMPACT_ATOMS: atom_id res chain seq x y z
N MET A 1 5.34 -19.14 -17.22
CA MET A 1 5.61 -18.32 -16.03
C MET A 1 4.69 -17.13 -16.09
N ALA A 2 4.05 -16.80 -14.99
CA ALA A 2 3.32 -15.54 -14.92
C ALA A 2 4.32 -14.39 -15.07
N GLU A 3 3.97 -13.39 -15.89
CA GLU A 3 4.79 -12.20 -16.09
C GLU A 3 4.86 -11.42 -14.76
N ARG A 4 6.07 -11.17 -14.28
CA ARG A 4 6.26 -10.35 -13.07
C ARG A 4 5.96 -8.89 -13.40
N PRO A 5 5.25 -8.15 -12.52
CA PRO A 5 5.03 -6.75 -12.75
C PRO A 5 6.37 -5.99 -12.77
N ALA A 6 6.46 -4.99 -13.63
CA ALA A 6 7.67 -4.18 -13.78
C ALA A 6 8.02 -3.35 -12.52
N ILE A 7 7.03 -3.09 -11.68
CA ILE A 7 7.18 -2.31 -10.45
C ILE A 7 6.67 -3.16 -9.29
N VAL A 8 7.53 -3.32 -8.28
CA VAL A 8 7.19 -4.01 -7.03
C VAL A 8 7.50 -3.05 -5.87
N PRO A 9 6.50 -2.60 -5.09
CA PRO A 9 6.75 -1.79 -3.92
C PRO A 9 7.47 -2.63 -2.84
N ASN A 10 8.34 -1.99 -2.06
CA ASN A 10 8.97 -2.60 -0.90
C ASN A 10 8.61 -1.79 0.35
N VAL A 11 8.25 -2.49 1.41
CA VAL A 11 7.81 -1.91 2.69
C VAL A 11 8.70 -2.46 3.80
N PHE A 12 9.20 -1.57 4.66
CA PHE A 12 10.19 -1.91 5.66
C PHE A 12 9.63 -1.78 7.08
N TYR A 13 9.93 -2.77 7.91
CA TYR A 13 9.41 -2.93 9.26
C TYR A 13 10.53 -3.10 10.29
N GLN A 14 10.28 -2.71 11.52
CA GLN A 14 11.13 -3.07 12.65
C GLN A 14 11.06 -4.59 12.90
N ASP A 15 9.85 -5.16 12.84
CA ASP A 15 9.59 -6.61 12.91
C ASP A 15 8.83 -7.09 11.66
N PRO A 16 9.54 -7.46 10.59
CA PRO A 16 8.90 -7.89 9.35
C PRO A 16 8.08 -9.17 9.48
N VAL A 17 8.44 -10.10 10.38
CA VAL A 17 7.68 -11.34 10.58
C VAL A 17 6.34 -11.06 11.26
N ALA A 18 6.34 -10.21 12.28
CA ALA A 18 5.09 -9.77 12.94
C ALA A 18 4.20 -9.00 11.95
N ALA A 19 4.80 -8.14 11.14
CA ALA A 19 4.09 -7.39 10.09
C ALA A 19 3.45 -8.32 9.05
N MET A 20 4.16 -9.32 8.54
CA MET A 20 3.64 -10.30 7.58
C MET A 20 2.42 -11.05 8.16
N ARG A 21 2.52 -11.56 9.38
CA ARG A 21 1.39 -12.24 10.05
C ARG A 21 0.18 -11.32 10.22
N TRP A 22 0.43 -10.05 10.49
CA TRP A 22 -0.64 -9.08 10.62
C TRP A 22 -1.28 -8.76 9.26
N LEU A 23 -0.48 -8.55 8.21
CA LEU A 23 -0.95 -8.29 6.85
C LEU A 23 -1.81 -9.45 6.30
N GLU A 24 -1.43 -10.70 6.58
CA GLU A 24 -2.25 -11.88 6.24
C GLU A 24 -3.62 -11.81 6.92
N ARG A 25 -3.63 -11.56 8.23
CA ARG A 25 -4.86 -11.52 9.03
C ARG A 25 -5.75 -10.32 8.68
N ALA A 26 -5.15 -9.14 8.59
CA ALA A 26 -5.89 -7.88 8.45
C ALA A 26 -6.34 -7.61 7.01
N PHE A 27 -5.44 -7.78 6.05
CA PHE A 27 -5.68 -7.40 4.66
C PHE A 27 -5.84 -8.60 3.72
N GLY A 28 -5.49 -9.81 4.14
CA GLY A 28 -5.59 -11.00 3.30
C GLY A 28 -4.44 -11.16 2.31
N PHE A 29 -3.27 -10.61 2.63
CA PHE A 29 -2.06 -10.93 1.91
C PHE A 29 -1.69 -12.41 2.09
N GLU A 30 -0.90 -12.95 1.16
CA GLU A 30 -0.37 -14.30 1.22
C GLU A 30 1.16 -14.24 1.16
N THR A 31 1.85 -14.91 2.07
CA THR A 31 3.31 -15.05 2.02
C THR A 31 3.71 -15.94 0.84
N THR A 32 4.52 -15.42 -0.08
CA THR A 32 5.02 -16.16 -1.24
C THR A 32 6.48 -16.55 -1.10
N THR A 33 7.26 -15.76 -0.39
CA THR A 33 8.68 -16.03 -0.13
C THR A 33 9.07 -15.52 1.25
N LEU A 34 9.83 -16.31 1.98
CA LEU A 34 10.47 -15.92 3.23
C LEU A 34 11.85 -16.56 3.31
N VAL A 35 12.88 -15.73 3.27
CA VAL A 35 14.28 -16.14 3.41
C VAL A 35 14.83 -15.54 4.68
N THR A 36 15.34 -16.38 5.57
CA THR A 36 15.94 -15.98 6.83
C THR A 36 17.39 -16.47 6.93
N ASP A 37 18.19 -15.78 7.70
CA ASP A 37 19.49 -16.28 8.11
C ASP A 37 19.38 -17.37 9.21
N ALA A 38 20.53 -17.84 9.70
CA ALA A 38 20.59 -18.88 10.72
C ALA A 38 19.99 -18.45 12.07
N GLU A 39 19.97 -17.14 12.35
CA GLU A 39 19.41 -16.52 13.54
C GLU A 39 17.91 -16.20 13.40
N GLY A 40 17.32 -16.48 12.21
CA GLY A 40 15.91 -16.23 11.90
C GLY A 40 15.60 -14.80 11.48
N LYS A 41 16.61 -13.96 11.24
CA LYS A 41 16.41 -12.61 10.72
C LYS A 41 16.02 -12.67 9.24
N VAL A 42 15.05 -11.87 8.87
CA VAL A 42 14.58 -11.79 7.47
C VAL A 42 15.66 -11.16 6.60
N ALA A 43 16.15 -11.93 5.64
CA ALA A 43 17.05 -11.47 4.58
C ALA A 43 16.26 -10.99 3.34
N HIS A 44 15.16 -11.68 3.01
CA HIS A 44 14.25 -11.32 1.95
C HIS A 44 12.87 -11.91 2.21
N ALA A 45 11.82 -11.13 1.97
CA ALA A 45 10.46 -11.64 1.98
C ALA A 45 9.60 -11.00 0.89
N GLU A 46 8.64 -11.75 0.41
CA GLU A 46 7.65 -11.29 -0.55
C GLU A 46 6.28 -11.82 -0.15
N MET A 47 5.30 -10.96 -0.22
CA MET A 47 3.89 -11.30 -0.09
C MET A 47 3.15 -10.96 -1.37
N SER A 48 1.98 -11.52 -1.55
CA SER A 48 1.11 -11.28 -2.70
C SER A 48 -0.27 -10.86 -2.24
N PHE A 49 -0.88 -9.96 -2.98
CA PHE A 49 -2.30 -9.62 -2.87
C PHE A 49 -2.95 -9.63 -4.24
N LEU A 50 -3.95 -10.52 -4.45
CA LEU A 50 -4.60 -10.74 -5.74
C LEU A 50 -3.59 -10.94 -6.89
N GLY A 51 -2.49 -11.65 -6.63
CA GLY A 51 -1.44 -11.93 -7.59
C GLY A 51 -0.40 -10.82 -7.80
N SER A 52 -0.54 -9.68 -7.13
CA SER A 52 0.42 -8.58 -7.17
C SER A 52 1.41 -8.70 -6.01
N PRO A 53 2.72 -8.70 -6.27
CA PRO A 53 3.73 -8.84 -5.23
C PRO A 53 3.98 -7.53 -4.49
N VAL A 54 4.41 -7.67 -3.24
CA VAL A 54 5.00 -6.61 -2.40
C VAL A 54 6.18 -7.19 -1.64
N GLY A 55 7.34 -6.52 -1.71
CA GLY A 55 8.51 -6.89 -0.92
C GLY A 55 8.34 -6.43 0.53
N ILE A 56 8.70 -7.30 1.46
CA ILE A 56 8.69 -7.00 2.90
C ILE A 56 10.12 -7.16 3.42
N GLY A 57 10.63 -6.15 4.10
CA GLY A 57 11.98 -6.15 4.65
C GLY A 57 12.05 -5.67 6.08
N GLY A 58 13.15 -6.01 6.75
CA GLY A 58 13.59 -5.34 7.97
C GLY A 58 14.27 -4.01 7.64
N GLU A 59 14.45 -3.16 8.63
CA GLU A 59 15.21 -1.92 8.46
C GLU A 59 16.67 -2.21 8.11
N TRP A 60 17.21 -1.48 7.15
CA TRP A 60 18.60 -1.63 6.71
C TRP A 60 19.12 -0.36 6.02
N GLY A 61 20.42 -0.31 5.72
CA GLY A 61 21.01 0.82 5.03
C GLY A 61 22.48 1.01 5.34
N GLY A 62 22.92 2.25 5.27
CA GLY A 62 24.31 2.63 5.47
C GLY A 62 25.14 2.55 4.19
N GLU A 63 26.37 2.08 4.25
CA GLU A 63 27.30 2.08 3.11
C GLU A 63 26.74 1.37 1.86
N MET A 64 25.97 0.28 2.05
CA MET A 64 25.33 -0.46 0.95
C MET A 64 24.34 0.38 0.14
N LEU A 65 23.81 1.47 0.71
CA LEU A 65 22.89 2.41 0.06
C LEU A 65 23.49 3.82 -0.05
N GLY A 66 24.83 3.95 -0.05
CA GLY A 66 25.47 5.24 -0.13
C GLY A 66 25.10 6.18 1.02
N GLY A 67 24.88 5.64 2.22
CA GLY A 67 24.49 6.39 3.43
C GLY A 67 22.98 6.51 3.65
N ALA A 68 22.14 6.09 2.71
CA ALA A 68 20.70 6.06 2.91
C ALA A 68 20.27 4.91 3.83
N HIS A 69 19.08 5.04 4.42
CA HIS A 69 18.49 4.01 5.29
C HIS A 69 17.03 3.77 4.91
N MET A 70 16.65 2.49 4.89
CA MET A 70 15.25 2.06 4.79
C MET A 70 14.70 1.87 6.20
N LYS A 71 13.68 2.64 6.53
CA LYS A 71 13.11 2.71 7.88
C LYS A 71 11.61 2.46 7.85
N SER A 72 11.11 1.89 8.94
CA SER A 72 9.69 1.87 9.27
C SER A 72 9.21 3.26 9.71
N PRO A 73 7.96 3.66 9.44
CA PRO A 73 7.37 4.86 10.02
C PRO A 73 7.49 4.91 11.54
N ALA A 74 7.42 3.77 12.23
CA ALA A 74 7.61 3.68 13.68
C ALA A 74 8.99 4.20 14.13
N SER A 75 10.02 4.05 13.31
CA SER A 75 11.37 4.58 13.57
C SER A 75 11.55 6.04 13.16
N LEU A 76 10.55 6.63 12.48
CA LEU A 76 10.55 8.00 11.97
C LEU A 76 9.51 8.89 12.67
N GLY A 77 9.06 8.52 13.86
CA GLY A 77 8.02 9.28 14.58
C GLY A 77 6.63 9.21 13.96
N GLY A 78 6.39 8.24 13.06
CA GLY A 78 5.13 8.06 12.34
C GLY A 78 5.11 8.64 10.93
N ASP A 79 6.19 9.29 10.50
CA ASP A 79 6.29 9.84 9.15
C ASP A 79 6.57 8.75 8.11
N GLY A 80 5.96 8.88 6.94
CA GLY A 80 6.18 8.02 5.78
C GLY A 80 6.43 8.83 4.52
N THR A 81 7.19 8.27 3.59
CA THR A 81 7.51 8.91 2.29
C THR A 81 6.63 8.40 1.16
N GLN A 82 5.87 7.34 1.39
CA GLN A 82 4.98 6.71 0.41
C GLN A 82 3.84 5.97 1.10
N PHE A 83 2.83 5.65 0.33
CA PHE A 83 1.78 4.70 0.70
C PHE A 83 1.51 3.73 -0.45
N VAL A 84 0.98 2.56 -0.14
CA VAL A 84 0.64 1.56 -1.13
C VAL A 84 -0.85 1.67 -1.47
N ARG A 85 -1.16 1.78 -2.77
CA ARG A 85 -2.54 1.73 -3.28
C ARG A 85 -2.84 0.34 -3.78
N ILE A 86 -4.00 -0.16 -3.40
CA ILE A 86 -4.47 -1.50 -3.75
C ILE A 86 -5.87 -1.41 -4.33
N ALA A 87 -6.08 -2.02 -5.49
CA ALA A 87 -7.39 -2.12 -6.13
C ALA A 87 -8.06 -3.45 -5.74
N LEU A 88 -9.25 -3.35 -5.17
CA LEU A 88 -10.15 -4.46 -4.90
C LEU A 88 -11.15 -4.61 -6.04
N LYS A 89 -11.49 -5.84 -6.40
CA LYS A 89 -12.55 -6.10 -7.39
C LYS A 89 -13.93 -5.89 -6.80
N ALA A 90 -14.12 -6.20 -5.52
CA ALA A 90 -15.38 -6.09 -4.78
C ALA A 90 -15.13 -6.14 -3.27
N GLY A 91 -16.16 -5.82 -2.47
CA GLY A 91 -16.18 -6.08 -1.04
C GLY A 91 -15.35 -5.12 -0.18
N LEU A 92 -15.14 -3.89 -0.62
CA LEU A 92 -14.30 -2.91 0.06
C LEU A 92 -14.74 -2.66 1.51
N ASP A 93 -16.03 -2.54 1.77
CA ASP A 93 -16.54 -2.28 3.14
C ASP A 93 -16.24 -3.46 4.07
N ALA A 94 -16.50 -4.70 3.63
CA ALA A 94 -16.18 -5.90 4.40
C ALA A 94 -14.66 -6.06 4.62
N HIS A 95 -13.84 -5.65 3.65
CA HIS A 95 -12.39 -5.64 3.78
C HIS A 95 -11.93 -4.61 4.84
N CYS A 96 -12.54 -3.43 4.87
CA CYS A 96 -12.30 -2.42 5.90
C CYS A 96 -12.69 -2.93 7.30
N ASP A 97 -13.84 -3.61 7.43
CA ASP A 97 -14.28 -4.18 8.70
C ASP A 97 -13.33 -5.28 9.21
N ARG A 98 -12.86 -6.15 8.30
CA ARG A 98 -11.83 -7.14 8.60
C ARG A 98 -10.54 -6.49 9.11
N ALA A 99 -10.08 -5.45 8.44
CA ALA A 99 -8.89 -4.71 8.82
C ALA A 99 -9.04 -4.09 10.22
N ARG A 100 -10.19 -3.48 10.49
CA ARG A 100 -10.54 -2.89 11.80
C ARG A 100 -10.52 -3.92 12.93
N VAL A 101 -11.14 -5.06 12.72
CA VAL A 101 -11.14 -6.16 13.69
C VAL A 101 -9.73 -6.67 13.98
N ALA A 102 -8.86 -6.67 12.98
CA ALA A 102 -7.45 -7.05 13.12
C ALA A 102 -6.56 -5.96 13.75
N GLY A 103 -7.12 -4.81 14.12
CA GLY A 103 -6.41 -3.72 14.79
C GLY A 103 -5.82 -2.66 13.87
N ALA A 104 -6.25 -2.59 12.60
CA ALA A 104 -5.88 -1.48 11.72
C ALA A 104 -6.49 -0.17 12.23
N ARG A 105 -5.72 0.89 12.22
CA ARG A 105 -6.24 2.23 12.44
C ARG A 105 -6.83 2.75 11.13
N ILE A 106 -8.16 2.85 11.05
CA ILE A 106 -8.84 3.41 9.88
C ILE A 106 -8.70 4.93 9.95
N THR A 107 -8.00 5.50 8.97
CA THR A 107 -7.73 6.94 8.86
C THR A 107 -8.66 7.67 7.89
N ALA A 108 -9.35 6.92 7.03
CA ALA A 108 -10.47 7.39 6.23
C ALA A 108 -11.45 6.22 6.06
N GLU A 109 -12.70 6.44 6.43
CA GLU A 109 -13.78 5.46 6.30
C GLU A 109 -14.13 5.21 4.82
N PRO A 110 -14.76 4.06 4.49
CA PRO A 110 -15.24 3.78 3.14
C PRO A 110 -16.15 4.89 2.60
N GLU A 111 -15.73 5.57 1.54
CA GLU A 111 -16.44 6.69 0.93
C GLU A 111 -16.32 6.65 -0.60
N ASP A 112 -17.39 7.05 -1.26
CA ASP A 112 -17.43 7.19 -2.71
C ASP A 112 -16.75 8.49 -3.15
N GLN A 113 -15.78 8.37 -4.05
CA GLN A 113 -15.00 9.49 -4.57
C GLN A 113 -15.60 10.02 -5.88
N PHE A 114 -15.37 11.30 -6.15
CA PHE A 114 -15.87 11.97 -7.36
C PHE A 114 -15.38 11.32 -8.66
N TYR A 115 -14.24 10.63 -8.62
CA TYR A 115 -13.64 9.94 -9.77
C TYR A 115 -14.14 8.50 -9.99
N GLY A 116 -15.15 8.05 -9.25
CA GLY A 116 -15.84 6.78 -9.51
C GLY A 116 -15.34 5.58 -8.71
N ALA A 117 -14.42 5.78 -7.81
CA ALA A 117 -13.99 4.75 -6.88
C ALA A 117 -14.62 4.93 -5.49
N ARG A 118 -14.85 3.84 -4.79
CA ARG A 118 -15.06 3.80 -3.34
C ARG A 118 -13.71 3.48 -2.68
N THR A 119 -13.33 4.23 -1.66
CA THR A 119 -12.00 4.09 -1.05
C THR A 119 -12.07 4.11 0.47
N TYR A 120 -11.13 3.41 1.11
CA TYR A 120 -10.82 3.62 2.51
C TYR A 120 -9.30 3.64 2.73
N ARG A 121 -8.85 4.16 3.86
CA ARG A 121 -7.44 4.23 4.21
C ARG A 121 -7.20 3.72 5.62
N ALA A 122 -6.13 2.96 5.79
CA ALA A 122 -5.74 2.42 7.08
C ALA A 122 -4.22 2.52 7.27
N THR A 123 -3.79 2.51 8.53
CA THR A 123 -2.39 2.27 8.89
C THR A 123 -2.25 0.93 9.58
N ASP A 124 -1.15 0.25 9.28
CA ASP A 124 -0.74 -0.95 9.99
C ASP A 124 -0.11 -0.61 11.36
N PRO A 125 0.26 -1.62 12.18
CA PRO A 125 0.81 -1.37 13.52
C PRO A 125 2.10 -0.55 13.56
N GLU A 126 2.89 -0.55 12.50
CA GLU A 126 4.11 0.25 12.42
C GLU A 126 3.93 1.59 11.67
N GLY A 127 2.68 1.89 11.24
CA GLY A 127 2.31 3.19 10.70
C GLY A 127 2.37 3.31 9.18
N HIS A 128 2.66 2.25 8.43
CA HIS A 128 2.56 2.30 6.97
C HIS A 128 1.12 2.53 6.54
N VAL A 129 0.95 3.40 5.56
CA VAL A 129 -0.36 3.78 5.02
C VAL A 129 -0.73 2.87 3.85
N TRP A 130 -1.93 2.30 3.92
CA TRP A 130 -2.53 1.45 2.91
C TRP A 130 -3.83 2.07 2.44
N ASN A 131 -3.95 2.31 1.14
CA ASN A 131 -5.15 2.88 0.52
C ASN A 131 -5.81 1.85 -0.38
N PHE A 132 -6.99 1.41 0.00
CA PHE A 132 -7.78 0.44 -0.75
C PHE A 132 -8.85 1.16 -1.57
N SER A 133 -9.02 0.72 -2.81
CA SER A 133 -9.99 1.30 -3.73
C SER A 133 -10.74 0.22 -4.50
N GLN A 134 -12.01 0.47 -4.77
CA GLN A 134 -12.87 -0.37 -5.61
C GLN A 134 -13.56 0.53 -6.63
N GLU A 135 -13.47 0.21 -7.91
CA GLU A 135 -14.25 0.93 -8.91
C GLU A 135 -15.74 0.60 -8.74
N VAL A 136 -16.57 1.62 -8.59
CA VAL A 136 -18.01 1.48 -8.37
C VAL A 136 -18.83 2.09 -9.50
N ARG A 137 -18.23 3.02 -10.27
CA ARG A 137 -18.84 3.61 -11.46
C ARG A 137 -17.78 4.21 -12.39
N VAL A 138 -18.07 4.30 -13.65
CA VAL A 138 -17.27 5.05 -14.63
C VAL A 138 -17.71 6.52 -14.62
N VAL A 139 -16.75 7.43 -14.54
CA VAL A 139 -16.99 8.89 -14.53
C VAL A 139 -16.15 9.54 -15.62
N SER A 140 -16.77 10.40 -16.45
CA SER A 140 -16.02 11.15 -17.48
C SER A 140 -15.13 12.24 -16.86
N GLY A 141 -14.04 12.60 -17.54
CA GLY A 141 -13.17 13.70 -17.11
C GLY A 141 -13.92 15.01 -16.90
N GLU A 142 -14.82 15.37 -17.82
CA GLU A 142 -15.66 16.57 -17.68
C GLU A 142 -16.55 16.57 -16.42
N LYS A 143 -17.12 15.39 -16.09
CA LYS A 143 -17.93 15.25 -14.88
C LYS A 143 -17.05 15.36 -13.64
N MET A 144 -15.86 14.75 -13.64
CA MET A 144 -14.90 14.86 -12.54
C MET A 144 -14.51 16.33 -12.30
N GLU A 145 -14.23 17.09 -13.36
CA GLU A 145 -13.90 18.52 -13.26
C GLU A 145 -15.06 19.33 -12.67
N ARG A 146 -16.28 19.09 -13.14
CA ARG A 146 -17.47 19.79 -12.60
C ARG A 146 -17.71 19.48 -11.13
N ASP A 147 -17.60 18.22 -10.75
CA ASP A 147 -17.93 17.78 -9.39
C ASP A 147 -16.84 18.17 -8.37
N SER A 148 -15.58 18.25 -8.80
CA SER A 148 -14.44 18.53 -7.90
C SER A 148 -13.92 19.97 -7.95
N GLY A 149 -14.19 20.70 -9.04
CA GLY A 149 -13.56 21.99 -9.32
C GLY A 149 -12.07 21.90 -9.71
N LEU A 150 -11.54 20.68 -9.87
CA LEU A 150 -10.16 20.44 -10.29
C LEU A 150 -10.06 20.39 -11.82
N LYS A 151 -8.86 20.63 -12.35
CA LYS A 151 -8.52 20.38 -13.75
C LYS A 151 -7.93 19.00 -13.90
N ILE A 152 -8.35 18.29 -14.96
CA ILE A 152 -7.89 16.93 -15.25
C ILE A 152 -7.16 16.96 -16.60
N ALA A 153 -5.87 16.60 -16.58
CA ALA A 153 -5.03 16.50 -17.75
C ALA A 153 -4.40 15.11 -17.82
N THR A 154 -4.17 14.60 -19.02
CA THR A 154 -3.57 13.29 -19.26
C THR A 154 -2.07 13.36 -19.54
N SER A 155 -1.53 14.56 -19.64
CA SER A 155 -0.09 14.82 -19.85
C SER A 155 0.34 16.12 -19.20
N LEU A 156 1.65 16.25 -18.92
CA LEU A 156 2.23 17.50 -18.41
C LEU A 156 2.05 18.64 -19.39
N LYS A 157 2.15 18.37 -20.70
CA LYS A 157 1.95 19.38 -21.75
C LYS A 157 0.52 19.93 -21.73
N GLU A 158 -0.49 19.05 -21.61
CA GLU A 158 -1.89 19.45 -21.50
C GLU A 158 -2.15 20.27 -20.23
N ALA A 159 -1.46 19.92 -19.13
CA ALA A 159 -1.50 20.66 -17.87
C ALA A 159 -0.74 21.99 -17.86
N GLY A 160 -0.07 22.36 -18.96
CA GLY A 160 0.72 23.59 -19.08
C GLY A 160 2.12 23.53 -18.45
N HIS A 161 2.65 22.34 -18.21
CA HIS A 161 4.00 22.10 -17.65
C HIS A 161 4.96 21.50 -18.70
N GLY A 162 4.83 21.91 -19.94
CA GLY A 162 5.68 21.47 -21.05
C GLY A 162 6.90 22.36 -21.27
#